data_4ef65c8f8d21d919005027b4a4b3646e
#
_entry.id   4ef65c8f8d21d919005027b4a4b3646e
#
_cell.length_a   1.000
_cell.length_b   1.000
_cell.length_c   1.000
_cell.angle_alpha   90.00
_cell.angle_beta   90.00
_cell.angle_gamma   90.00
#
_symmetry.space_group_name_H-M   'P 1'
#
loop_
_entity.id
_entity.type
_entity.pdbx_description
1 polymer ?
#
loop_
_entity_poly.entity_id
_entity_poly.type
_entity_poly.pdbx_seq_one_letter_code
_entity_poly.pdbx_strand_id
1 'polypeptide(L)'
;MTTAKLPEIFVIRHGQTEWNLAGRWQGDLDSPLTDQGVKQAKVMGAMLEKMGISAATHQFYTSPMGRARCTAALVMREQAQAIEDARLREISVGRWTGITRDEIRARTGLDEDAHFLDYYAEAPGGEPFAGLQARCADFLAGLTGPSVIVTHGVTSRFLRTLAMGWGLDRVTQLPGGQGVIHHVINRQHAEITPEQD
;
A
#
# COMPACT_ATOMS: atom_id res chain seq x y z
N MET A 1 12.06 17.30 -22.24
CA MET A 1 12.23 15.90 -21.80
C MET A 1 10.84 15.27 -21.77
N THR A 2 10.57 14.33 -22.68
CA THR A 2 9.30 13.62 -22.76
C THR A 2 9.23 12.74 -21.49
N THR A 3 8.43 13.12 -20.51
CA THR A 3 8.16 12.23 -19.37
C THR A 3 7.48 10.98 -19.92
N ALA A 4 8.20 9.85 -19.91
CA ALA A 4 7.63 8.58 -20.32
C ALA A 4 6.31 8.39 -19.56
N LYS A 5 5.26 8.05 -20.30
CA LYS A 5 3.93 7.80 -19.71
C LYS A 5 4.06 6.57 -18.83
N LEU A 6 3.76 6.71 -17.54
CA LEU A 6 3.73 5.57 -16.62
C LEU A 6 2.70 4.54 -17.11
N PRO A 7 3.02 3.24 -17.05
CA PRO A 7 2.07 2.20 -17.37
C PRO A 7 0.88 2.20 -16.39
N GLU A 8 -0.16 1.49 -16.75
CA GLU A 8 -1.30 1.22 -15.88
C GLU A 8 -0.85 0.48 -14.61
N ILE A 9 -1.35 0.91 -13.45
CA ILE A 9 -1.06 0.23 -12.18
C ILE A 9 -2.32 -0.01 -11.38
N PHE A 10 -2.39 -1.18 -10.74
CA PHE A 10 -3.37 -1.56 -9.73
C PHE A 10 -2.64 -1.68 -8.39
N VAL A 11 -2.96 -0.82 -7.44
CA VAL A 11 -2.29 -0.78 -6.14
C VAL A 11 -3.21 -1.32 -5.06
N ILE A 12 -2.75 -2.32 -4.34
CA ILE A 12 -3.47 -3.05 -3.31
C ILE A 12 -2.74 -2.89 -1.98
N ARG A 13 -3.44 -2.47 -0.93
CA ARG A 13 -2.95 -2.59 0.44
C ARG A 13 -3.14 -4.03 0.90
N HIS A 14 -2.16 -4.57 1.65
CA HIS A 14 -2.30 -5.89 2.28
C HIS A 14 -3.60 -6.02 3.08
N GLY A 15 -4.14 -7.22 3.20
CA GLY A 15 -5.34 -7.54 3.99
C GLY A 15 -5.18 -7.18 5.47
N GLN A 16 -6.29 -7.11 6.20
CA GLN A 16 -6.28 -6.83 7.63
C GLN A 16 -5.39 -7.82 8.38
N THR A 17 -4.55 -7.31 9.28
CA THR A 17 -3.71 -8.10 10.18
C THR A 17 -4.20 -8.00 11.61
N GLU A 18 -3.74 -8.91 12.49
CA GLU A 18 -4.01 -8.87 13.92
C GLU A 18 -3.63 -7.52 14.55
N TRP A 19 -2.50 -6.94 14.14
CA TRP A 19 -2.10 -5.63 14.63
C TRP A 19 -2.95 -4.49 14.07
N ASN A 20 -3.48 -4.61 12.86
CA ASN A 20 -4.46 -3.64 12.37
C ASN A 20 -5.73 -3.69 13.23
N LEU A 21 -6.21 -4.89 13.55
CA LEU A 21 -7.38 -5.09 14.41
C LEU A 21 -7.16 -4.52 15.81
N ALA A 22 -5.96 -4.69 16.37
CA ALA A 22 -5.55 -4.16 17.66
C ALA A 22 -5.15 -2.67 17.66
N GLY A 23 -5.23 -1.98 16.50
CA GLY A 23 -4.82 -0.58 16.37
C GLY A 23 -3.32 -0.32 16.56
N ARG A 24 -2.47 -1.36 16.42
CA ARG A 24 -1.01 -1.24 16.59
C ARG A 24 -0.33 -0.89 15.26
N TRP A 25 0.66 -0.03 15.34
CA TRP A 25 1.49 0.34 14.21
C TRP A 25 2.55 -0.72 13.92
N GLN A 26 2.59 -1.23 12.71
CA GLN A 26 3.46 -2.35 12.37
C GLN A 26 4.87 -1.91 11.95
N GLY A 27 4.97 -0.80 11.19
CA GLY A 27 6.25 -0.38 10.64
C GLY A 27 6.95 -1.55 9.94
N ASP A 28 8.18 -1.85 10.38
CA ASP A 28 9.03 -2.90 9.84
C ASP A 28 8.73 -4.31 10.39
N LEU A 29 7.85 -4.44 11.38
CA LEU A 29 7.43 -5.74 11.91
C LEU A 29 6.16 -6.24 11.23
N ASP A 30 5.94 -7.54 11.31
CA ASP A 30 4.79 -8.21 10.74
C ASP A 30 3.87 -8.80 11.82
N SER A 31 2.60 -8.88 11.50
CA SER A 31 1.64 -9.73 12.18
C SER A 31 0.80 -10.49 11.15
N PRO A 32 0.25 -11.67 11.50
CA PRO A 32 -0.49 -12.49 10.55
C PRO A 32 -1.77 -11.79 10.07
N LEU A 33 -2.23 -12.18 8.88
CA LEU A 33 -3.55 -11.76 8.40
C LEU A 33 -4.64 -12.36 9.29
N THR A 34 -5.67 -11.57 9.57
CA THR A 34 -6.93 -12.09 10.15
C THR A 34 -7.73 -12.86 9.11
N ASP A 35 -8.75 -13.63 9.53
CA ASP A 35 -9.69 -14.26 8.60
C ASP A 35 -10.34 -13.23 7.66
N GLN A 36 -10.64 -12.03 8.15
CA GLN A 36 -11.12 -10.93 7.34
C GLN A 36 -10.07 -10.48 6.32
N GLY A 37 -8.79 -10.40 6.70
CA GLY A 37 -7.70 -10.06 5.80
C GLY A 37 -7.51 -11.09 4.69
N VAL A 38 -7.63 -12.36 5.01
CA VAL A 38 -7.61 -13.46 4.04
C VAL A 38 -8.81 -13.36 3.07
N LYS A 39 -10.02 -13.09 3.59
CA LYS A 39 -11.22 -12.87 2.77
C LYS A 39 -11.04 -11.68 1.82
N GLN A 40 -10.55 -10.55 2.32
CA GLN A 40 -10.26 -9.36 1.52
C GLN A 40 -9.31 -9.68 0.35
N ALA A 41 -8.21 -10.38 0.62
CA ALA A 41 -7.24 -10.75 -0.42
C ALA A 41 -7.85 -11.64 -1.51
N LYS A 42 -8.63 -12.66 -1.11
CA LYS A 42 -9.32 -13.56 -2.06
C LYS A 42 -10.33 -12.82 -2.93
N VAL A 43 -11.11 -11.90 -2.34
CA VAL A 43 -12.08 -11.09 -3.07
C VAL A 43 -11.39 -10.19 -4.09
N MET A 44 -10.31 -9.50 -3.71
CA MET A 44 -9.51 -8.68 -4.65
C MET A 44 -8.94 -9.51 -5.79
N GLY A 45 -8.48 -10.75 -5.53
CA GLY A 45 -8.03 -11.67 -6.56
C GLY A 45 -9.14 -12.02 -7.56
N ALA A 46 -10.35 -12.31 -7.06
CA ALA A 46 -11.51 -12.59 -7.91
C ALA A 46 -11.93 -11.36 -8.75
N MET A 47 -11.82 -10.15 -8.19
CA MET A 47 -12.09 -8.91 -8.93
C MET A 47 -11.10 -8.72 -10.08
N LEU A 48 -9.81 -8.91 -9.86
CA LEU A 48 -8.79 -8.82 -10.91
C LEU A 48 -9.03 -9.86 -12.01
N GLU A 49 -9.38 -11.09 -11.64
CA GLU A 49 -9.70 -12.16 -12.59
C GLU A 49 -10.92 -11.81 -13.48
N LYS A 50 -12.02 -11.28 -12.88
CA LYS A 50 -13.18 -10.79 -13.64
C LYS A 50 -12.81 -9.69 -14.64
N MET A 51 -11.78 -8.90 -14.35
CA MET A 51 -11.25 -7.85 -15.22
C MET A 51 -10.26 -8.38 -16.27
N GLY A 52 -9.97 -9.68 -16.31
CA GLY A 52 -8.99 -10.27 -17.20
C GLY A 52 -7.53 -10.00 -16.82
N ILE A 53 -7.28 -9.58 -15.57
CA ILE A 53 -5.95 -9.26 -15.05
C ILE A 53 -5.34 -10.52 -14.45
N SER A 54 -4.19 -10.93 -14.98
CA SER A 54 -3.48 -12.14 -14.58
C SER A 54 -1.98 -11.98 -14.76
N ALA A 55 -1.19 -12.94 -14.31
CA ALA A 55 0.26 -12.97 -14.54
C ALA A 55 0.66 -13.07 -16.03
N ALA A 56 -0.26 -13.43 -16.91
CA ALA A 56 -0.04 -13.42 -18.36
C ALA A 56 -0.18 -12.02 -18.99
N THR A 57 -0.91 -11.12 -18.33
CA THR A 57 -1.22 -9.78 -18.85
C THR A 57 -0.54 -8.65 -18.07
N HIS A 58 -0.22 -8.88 -16.79
CA HIS A 58 0.34 -7.89 -15.88
C HIS A 58 1.53 -8.44 -15.10
N GLN A 59 2.47 -7.57 -14.76
CA GLN A 59 3.53 -7.89 -13.80
C GLN A 59 2.97 -7.74 -12.37
N PHE A 60 3.24 -8.72 -11.51
CA PHE A 60 2.82 -8.68 -10.12
C PHE A 60 4.02 -8.40 -9.23
N TYR A 61 3.94 -7.33 -8.47
CA TYR A 61 4.95 -6.93 -7.49
C TYR A 61 4.38 -6.98 -6.08
N THR A 62 5.23 -7.29 -5.10
CA THR A 62 4.87 -7.25 -3.69
C THR A 62 5.99 -6.67 -2.82
N SER A 63 5.60 -6.01 -1.76
CA SER A 63 6.52 -5.75 -0.64
C SER A 63 7.05 -7.08 -0.08
N PRO A 64 8.32 -7.16 0.33
CA PRO A 64 8.89 -8.37 0.95
C PRO A 64 8.35 -8.65 2.36
N MET A 65 7.50 -7.78 2.91
CA MET A 65 6.92 -7.98 4.24
C MET A 65 5.87 -9.09 4.22
N GLY A 66 5.86 -9.94 5.24
CA GLY A 66 5.06 -11.16 5.30
C GLY A 66 3.58 -10.95 5.03
N ARG A 67 2.96 -9.91 5.62
CA ARG A 67 1.55 -9.54 5.38
C ARG A 67 1.25 -9.21 3.92
N ALA A 68 2.18 -8.56 3.22
CA ALA A 68 2.01 -8.21 1.81
C ALA A 68 2.23 -9.44 0.92
N ARG A 69 3.24 -10.26 1.21
CA ARG A 69 3.51 -11.52 0.51
C ARG A 69 2.33 -12.49 0.60
N CYS A 70 1.80 -12.70 1.82
CA CYS A 70 0.61 -13.53 2.02
C CYS A 70 -0.60 -12.99 1.25
N THR A 71 -0.80 -11.67 1.25
CA THR A 71 -1.87 -11.03 0.47
C THR A 71 -1.66 -11.26 -1.03
N ALA A 72 -0.44 -11.06 -1.55
CA ALA A 72 -0.13 -11.25 -2.96
C ALA A 72 -0.36 -12.70 -3.41
N ALA A 73 0.06 -13.69 -2.62
CA ALA A 73 -0.18 -15.10 -2.90
C ALA A 73 -1.68 -15.41 -3.02
N LEU A 74 -2.50 -14.89 -2.10
CA LEU A 74 -3.96 -15.06 -2.13
C LEU A 74 -4.62 -14.34 -3.30
N VAL A 75 -4.16 -13.11 -3.64
CA VAL A 75 -4.63 -12.34 -4.80
C VAL A 75 -4.33 -13.09 -6.10
N MET A 76 -3.15 -13.68 -6.21
CA MET A 76 -2.73 -14.48 -7.37
C MET A 76 -3.26 -15.92 -7.33
N ARG A 77 -4.04 -16.28 -6.31
CA ARG A 77 -4.61 -17.64 -6.10
C ARG A 77 -3.54 -18.73 -6.11
N GLU A 78 -2.34 -18.41 -5.63
CA GLU A 78 -1.17 -19.30 -5.57
C GLU A 78 -0.71 -19.86 -6.93
N GLN A 79 -1.19 -19.29 -8.05
CA GLN A 79 -0.87 -19.74 -9.41
C GLN A 79 0.48 -19.23 -9.92
N ALA A 80 1.03 -18.21 -9.27
CA ALA A 80 2.34 -17.62 -9.60
C ALA A 80 2.91 -16.91 -8.36
N GLN A 81 4.17 -16.48 -8.46
CA GLN A 81 4.80 -15.68 -7.42
C GLN A 81 4.96 -14.23 -7.88
N ALA A 82 4.62 -13.28 -7.01
CA ALA A 82 4.89 -11.88 -7.25
C ALA A 82 6.40 -11.59 -7.10
N ILE A 83 6.88 -10.62 -7.85
CA ILE A 83 8.26 -10.12 -7.75
C ILE A 83 8.37 -9.30 -6.46
N GLU A 84 9.22 -9.72 -5.54
CA GLU A 84 9.47 -8.98 -4.32
C GLU A 84 10.36 -7.75 -4.61
N ASP A 85 9.93 -6.58 -4.12
CA ASP A 85 10.69 -5.34 -4.25
C ASP A 85 10.75 -4.58 -2.92
N ALA A 86 11.95 -4.36 -2.41
CA ALA A 86 12.17 -3.69 -1.13
C ALA A 86 11.67 -2.22 -1.12
N ARG A 87 11.58 -1.57 -2.28
CA ARG A 87 11.05 -0.21 -2.42
C ARG A 87 9.55 -0.12 -2.11
N LEU A 88 8.84 -1.26 -2.06
CA LEU A 88 7.42 -1.36 -1.72
C LEU A 88 7.13 -1.55 -0.23
N ARG A 89 8.15 -1.58 0.63
CA ARG A 89 7.96 -1.72 2.09
C ARG A 89 7.15 -0.55 2.65
N GLU A 90 6.48 -0.78 3.79
CA GLU A 90 5.84 0.33 4.50
C GLU A 90 6.89 1.32 5.01
N ILE A 91 6.47 2.55 5.22
CA ILE A 91 7.27 3.55 5.90
C ILE A 91 7.64 3.04 7.29
N SER A 92 8.92 3.16 7.66
CA SER A 92 9.34 2.82 9.01
C SER A 92 8.81 3.84 10.01
N VAL A 93 8.28 3.34 11.11
CA VAL A 93 7.80 4.17 12.24
C VAL A 93 8.77 4.12 13.42
N GLY A 94 9.97 3.61 13.21
CA GLY A 94 11.04 3.59 14.20
C GLY A 94 10.57 3.06 15.56
N ARG A 95 10.76 3.85 16.62
CA ARG A 95 10.41 3.45 17.99
C ARG A 95 8.91 3.36 18.28
N TRP A 96 8.06 3.68 17.32
CA TRP A 96 6.61 3.51 17.47
C TRP A 96 6.09 2.17 16.95
N THR A 97 6.98 1.32 16.46
CA THR A 97 6.62 -0.03 16.07
C THR A 97 6.02 -0.81 17.25
N GLY A 98 4.84 -1.39 17.06
CA GLY A 98 4.13 -2.21 18.04
C GLY A 98 3.27 -1.45 19.03
N ILE A 99 3.35 -0.10 19.08
CA ILE A 99 2.49 0.69 19.97
C ILE A 99 1.21 1.14 19.26
N THR A 100 0.18 1.45 20.03
CA THR A 100 -1.12 1.88 19.50
C THR A 100 -1.14 3.36 19.15
N ARG A 101 -2.12 3.77 18.34
CA ARG A 101 -2.32 5.19 18.01
C ARG A 101 -2.59 6.03 19.27
N ASP A 102 -3.35 5.49 20.22
CA ASP A 102 -3.66 6.20 21.48
C ASP A 102 -2.41 6.40 22.36
N GLU A 103 -1.55 5.37 22.42
CA GLU A 103 -0.24 5.48 23.10
C GLU A 103 0.67 6.50 22.44
N ILE A 104 0.68 6.59 21.08
CA ILE A 104 1.44 7.59 20.34
C ILE A 104 0.90 8.98 20.67
N ARG A 105 -0.42 9.18 20.60
CA ARG A 105 -1.07 10.45 20.90
C ARG A 105 -0.74 10.93 22.32
N ALA A 106 -0.83 10.04 23.31
CA ALA A 106 -0.46 10.36 24.68
C ALA A 106 1.01 10.81 24.85
N ARG A 107 1.90 10.36 23.96
CA ARG A 107 3.34 10.72 23.99
C ARG A 107 3.67 11.99 23.22
N THR A 108 2.92 12.30 22.17
CA THR A 108 3.21 13.44 21.28
C THR A 108 2.41 14.68 21.63
N GLY A 109 1.26 14.54 22.28
CA GLY A 109 0.31 15.65 22.49
C GLY A 109 -0.33 16.15 21.21
N LEU A 110 -0.25 15.40 20.10
CA LEU A 110 -0.95 15.74 18.86
C LEU A 110 -2.45 15.73 19.07
N ASP A 111 -3.13 16.71 18.49
CA ASP A 111 -4.57 16.86 18.58
C ASP A 111 -5.33 15.65 18.01
N GLU A 112 -6.57 15.44 18.47
CA GLU A 112 -7.42 14.36 17.96
C GLU A 112 -7.67 14.47 16.46
N ASP A 113 -7.76 15.70 15.96
CA ASP A 113 -8.00 16.02 14.55
C ASP A 113 -6.71 16.01 13.71
N ALA A 114 -5.53 15.77 14.31
CA ALA A 114 -4.29 15.68 13.58
C ALA A 114 -4.38 14.61 12.48
N HIS A 115 -3.95 14.98 11.27
CA HIS A 115 -3.96 14.04 10.17
C HIS A 115 -3.02 12.87 10.46
N PHE A 116 -3.39 11.63 10.06
CA PHE A 116 -2.61 10.44 10.39
C PHE A 116 -1.13 10.54 9.92
N LEU A 117 -0.82 11.30 8.87
CA LEU A 117 0.55 11.51 8.41
C LEU A 117 1.37 12.38 9.36
N ASP A 118 0.74 13.25 10.14
CA ASP A 118 1.47 14.08 11.12
C ASP A 118 2.13 13.19 12.17
N TYR A 119 1.46 12.10 12.55
CA TYR A 119 2.05 11.11 13.44
C TYR A 119 3.27 10.43 12.81
N TYR A 120 3.25 10.10 11.51
CA TYR A 120 4.41 9.50 10.85
C TYR A 120 5.61 10.45 10.78
N ALA A 121 5.35 11.75 10.63
CA ALA A 121 6.40 12.78 10.62
C ALA A 121 7.14 12.88 11.97
N GLU A 122 6.44 12.64 13.08
CA GLU A 122 6.97 12.71 14.43
C GLU A 122 7.61 11.39 14.91
N ALA A 123 7.59 10.32 14.10
CA ALA A 123 8.06 9.00 14.51
C ALA A 123 9.57 8.98 14.78
N PRO A 124 10.04 8.76 16.04
CA PRO A 124 11.45 8.83 16.37
C PRO A 124 12.27 7.70 15.75
N GLY A 125 13.16 8.05 14.83
CA GLY A 125 13.93 7.08 14.04
C GLY A 125 13.12 6.44 12.92
N GLY A 126 11.98 7.02 12.56
CA GLY A 126 11.20 6.62 11.40
C GLY A 126 11.83 7.04 10.07
N GLU A 127 11.28 6.53 8.97
CA GLU A 127 11.71 6.90 7.62
C GLU A 127 11.16 8.30 7.28
N PRO A 128 12.00 9.25 6.84
CA PRO A 128 11.52 10.53 6.35
C PRO A 128 10.67 10.38 5.08
N PHE A 129 9.62 11.19 4.92
CA PHE A 129 8.78 11.18 3.72
C PHE A 129 9.57 11.38 2.42
N ALA A 130 10.65 12.15 2.44
CA ALA A 130 11.53 12.30 1.28
C ALA A 130 12.18 10.97 0.84
N GLY A 131 12.56 10.12 1.79
CA GLY A 131 13.10 8.78 1.53
C GLY A 131 12.02 7.87 0.91
N LEU A 132 10.83 7.86 1.50
CA LEU A 132 9.69 7.12 0.96
C LEU A 132 9.34 7.60 -0.45
N GLN A 133 9.30 8.91 -0.69
CA GLN A 133 9.04 9.48 -2.01
C GLN A 133 10.08 9.02 -3.03
N ALA A 134 11.36 9.10 -2.68
CA ALA A 134 12.46 8.74 -3.59
C ALA A 134 12.38 7.26 -4.01
N ARG A 135 12.18 6.33 -3.05
CA ARG A 135 12.08 4.91 -3.38
C ARG A 135 10.80 4.54 -4.16
N CYS A 136 9.68 5.22 -3.89
CA CYS A 136 8.46 5.05 -4.67
C CYS A 136 8.62 5.57 -6.11
N ALA A 137 9.27 6.72 -6.29
CA ALA A 137 9.55 7.28 -7.61
C ALA A 137 10.50 6.38 -8.42
N ASP A 138 11.55 5.87 -7.78
CA ASP A 138 12.50 4.93 -8.39
C ASP A 138 11.82 3.61 -8.79
N PHE A 139 10.92 3.07 -7.95
CA PHE A 139 10.12 1.89 -8.29
C PHE A 139 9.25 2.15 -9.53
N LEU A 140 8.49 3.24 -9.55
CA LEU A 140 7.61 3.59 -10.66
C LEU A 140 8.38 3.81 -11.97
N ALA A 141 9.56 4.43 -11.90
CA ALA A 141 10.42 4.64 -13.07
C ALA A 141 10.96 3.32 -13.68
N GLY A 142 11.05 2.26 -12.88
CA GLY A 142 11.47 0.93 -13.31
C GLY A 142 10.37 0.07 -13.92
N LEU A 143 9.11 0.51 -13.91
CA LEU A 143 8.01 -0.27 -14.48
C LEU A 143 8.08 -0.29 -16.01
N THR A 144 7.99 -1.49 -16.58
CA THR A 144 8.07 -1.71 -18.04
C THR A 144 6.74 -2.05 -18.69
N GLY A 145 5.68 -2.25 -17.89
CA GLY A 145 4.35 -2.62 -18.39
C GLY A 145 3.28 -2.54 -17.31
N PRO A 146 2.02 -2.86 -17.67
CA PRO A 146 0.90 -2.89 -16.73
C PRO A 146 1.22 -3.76 -15.50
N SER A 147 0.88 -3.27 -14.31
CA SER A 147 1.36 -3.89 -13.08
C SER A 147 0.31 -3.91 -11.96
N VAL A 148 0.30 -5.00 -11.19
CA VAL A 148 -0.42 -5.12 -9.91
C VAL A 148 0.61 -5.06 -8.79
N ILE A 149 0.38 -4.18 -7.81
CA ILE A 149 1.35 -3.86 -6.75
C ILE A 149 0.70 -4.09 -5.40
N VAL A 150 1.16 -5.09 -4.64
CA VAL A 150 0.69 -5.34 -3.27
C VAL A 150 1.67 -4.69 -2.29
N THR A 151 1.17 -3.73 -1.54
CA THR A 151 1.97 -2.89 -0.64
C THR A 151 1.19 -2.52 0.63
N HIS A 152 1.41 -1.34 1.20
CA HIS A 152 0.94 -0.90 2.51
C HIS A 152 0.17 0.42 2.43
N GLY A 153 -0.30 0.90 3.60
CA GLY A 153 -1.20 2.04 3.67
C GLY A 153 -0.60 3.36 3.20
N VAL A 154 0.56 3.73 3.73
CA VAL A 154 1.22 5.01 3.39
C VAL A 154 1.94 4.88 2.04
N THR A 155 2.71 3.82 1.84
CA THR A 155 3.42 3.56 0.58
C THR A 155 2.47 3.53 -0.62
N SER A 156 1.27 2.93 -0.50
CA SER A 156 0.24 2.97 -1.54
C SER A 156 -0.18 4.39 -1.92
N ARG A 157 -0.37 5.27 -0.94
CA ARG A 157 -0.73 6.67 -1.20
C ARG A 157 0.39 7.41 -1.94
N PHE A 158 1.65 7.21 -1.53
CA PHE A 158 2.80 7.82 -2.20
C PHE A 158 2.93 7.34 -3.65
N LEU A 159 2.84 6.03 -3.90
CA LEU A 159 2.86 5.48 -5.26
C LEU A 159 1.77 6.11 -6.14
N ARG A 160 0.53 6.17 -5.67
CA ARG A 160 -0.59 6.73 -6.42
C ARG A 160 -0.44 8.24 -6.64
N THR A 161 -0.02 8.99 -5.63
CA THR A 161 0.26 10.44 -5.74
C THR A 161 1.27 10.72 -6.84
N LEU A 162 2.40 9.99 -6.82
CA LEU A 162 3.44 10.13 -7.83
C LEU A 162 2.99 9.67 -9.22
N ALA A 163 2.24 8.56 -9.31
CA ALA A 163 1.74 8.06 -10.58
C ALA A 163 0.74 9.02 -11.26
N MET A 164 0.00 9.80 -10.47
CA MET A 164 -0.86 10.87 -10.97
C MET A 164 -0.09 12.16 -11.31
N GLY A 165 1.19 12.23 -10.97
CA GLY A 165 1.98 13.45 -11.14
C GLY A 165 1.60 14.56 -10.16
N TRP A 166 1.06 14.21 -9.00
CA TRP A 166 0.71 15.15 -7.96
C TRP A 166 1.89 15.45 -7.03
N GLY A 167 1.88 16.62 -6.39
CA GLY A 167 2.77 16.93 -5.28
C GLY A 167 2.36 16.21 -3.99
N LEU A 168 3.29 16.08 -3.05
CA LEU A 168 3.05 15.40 -1.77
C LEU A 168 2.04 16.12 -0.87
N ASP A 169 1.80 17.40 -1.09
CA ASP A 169 0.75 18.19 -0.43
C ASP A 169 -0.66 17.60 -0.66
N ARG A 170 -0.80 16.76 -1.68
CA ARG A 170 -2.07 16.11 -2.03
C ARG A 170 -2.17 14.64 -1.61
N VAL A 171 -1.14 14.08 -0.99
CA VAL A 171 -1.13 12.66 -0.58
C VAL A 171 -2.26 12.33 0.40
N THR A 172 -2.67 13.30 1.21
CA THR A 172 -3.76 13.17 2.20
C THR A 172 -5.15 13.10 1.56
N GLN A 173 -5.30 13.59 0.32
CA GLN A 173 -6.57 13.56 -0.41
C GLN A 173 -6.90 12.15 -0.94
N LEU A 174 -5.91 11.26 -1.00
CA LEU A 174 -6.12 9.90 -1.49
C LEU A 174 -6.74 9.01 -0.40
N PRO A 175 -7.83 8.31 -0.74
CA PRO A 175 -8.43 7.36 0.17
C PRO A 175 -7.45 6.23 0.50
N GLY A 176 -7.67 5.61 1.64
CA GLY A 176 -7.01 4.37 2.03
C GLY A 176 -8.04 3.27 2.10
N GLY A 177 -7.68 2.20 2.76
CA GLY A 177 -8.59 1.08 3.01
C GLY A 177 -7.91 -0.26 2.77
N GLN A 178 -8.60 -1.30 3.19
CA GLN A 178 -8.26 -2.70 2.92
C GLN A 178 -9.42 -3.34 2.17
N GLY A 179 -9.16 -4.30 1.29
CA GLY A 179 -10.19 -4.90 0.46
C GLY A 179 -10.63 -4.03 -0.73
N VAL A 180 -9.84 -3.01 -1.08
CA VAL A 180 -10.06 -2.09 -2.20
C VAL A 180 -8.86 -2.17 -3.14
N ILE A 181 -9.11 -2.13 -4.43
CA ILE A 181 -8.09 -2.01 -5.47
C ILE A 181 -8.09 -0.56 -5.96
N HIS A 182 -6.93 0.08 -5.90
CA HIS A 182 -6.75 1.42 -6.44
C HIS A 182 -6.13 1.35 -7.83
N HIS A 183 -6.87 1.78 -8.82
CA HIS A 183 -6.47 1.78 -10.22
C HIS A 183 -5.95 3.17 -10.63
N VAL A 184 -4.77 3.23 -11.23
CA VAL A 184 -4.23 4.46 -11.79
C VAL A 184 -3.82 4.24 -13.24
N ILE A 185 -4.41 5.01 -14.13
CA ILE A 185 -4.11 5.02 -15.56
C ILE A 185 -4.23 6.46 -16.09
N ASN A 186 -3.33 6.87 -16.98
CA ASN A 186 -3.36 8.21 -17.58
C ASN A 186 -3.44 9.36 -16.55
N ARG A 187 -2.80 9.20 -15.39
CA ARG A 187 -2.85 10.14 -14.25
C ARG A 187 -4.24 10.31 -13.62
N GLN A 188 -5.13 9.37 -13.84
CA GLN A 188 -6.45 9.31 -13.20
C GLN A 188 -6.49 8.16 -12.20
N HIS A 189 -7.13 8.40 -11.05
CA HIS A 189 -7.30 7.41 -10.00
C HIS A 189 -8.77 7.01 -9.89
N ALA A 190 -9.02 5.72 -9.75
CA ALA A 190 -10.31 5.14 -9.43
C ALA A 190 -10.17 4.08 -8.33
N GLU A 191 -11.21 3.90 -7.55
CA GLU A 191 -11.35 2.78 -6.61
C GLU A 191 -12.23 1.69 -7.23
N ILE A 192 -11.80 0.45 -7.10
CA ILE A 192 -12.56 -0.72 -7.48
C ILE A 192 -12.86 -1.47 -6.19
N THR A 193 -14.12 -1.46 -5.81
CA THR A 193 -14.63 -2.11 -4.59
C THR A 193 -15.45 -3.34 -4.96
N PRO A 194 -15.55 -4.33 -4.05
CA PRO A 194 -16.49 -5.44 -4.25
C PRO A 194 -17.92 -4.91 -4.48
N GLU A 195 -18.65 -5.54 -5.41
CA GLU A 195 -20.09 -5.32 -5.53
C GLU A 195 -20.76 -5.63 -4.18
N GLN A 196 -21.61 -4.74 -3.70
CA GLN A 196 -22.41 -4.99 -2.50
C GLN A 196 -23.54 -5.93 -2.93
N ASP A 197 -23.58 -7.13 -2.33
CA ASP A 197 -24.70 -8.05 -2.46
C ASP A 197 -25.98 -7.49 -1.79
#